data_ff60e75ababfd46c15a40ca9db6070b6
#
_entry.id   ff60e75ababfd46c15a40ca9db6070b6
#
_cell.length_a   1.000
_cell.length_b   1.000
_cell.length_c   1.000
_cell.angle_alpha   90.00
_cell.angle_beta   90.00
_cell.angle_gamma   90.00
#
_symmetry.space_group_name_H-M   'P 1'
#
loop_
_entity.id
_entity.type
_entity.pdbx_description
1 polymer ?
#
loop_
_entity_poly.entity_id
_entity_poly.type
_entity_poly.pdbx_seq_one_letter_code
_entity_poly.pdbx_strand_id
1 'polypeptide(L)'
;TPIMSVVKSAESHILSTQKSKAYIGLAGDAIYNKNIQKLILGDIKIAEDRIFTIQTAGGTTSLRVASELLKETSKNINIWVSNPTWSNHIPVLESTNIHFREYPYYDMKTNTLLFDRMIACLETVPKGDAVLLHACCHNPTGMDPTLEQWKEIIQVMKSRELLPFIDNAYQGLANGLDEDASALRLMASEFNELIISSSCSKNFGLYRDRVGALTVITKNEDSNKKTKSNVLKIVRTMGSVPPDHGAACVGYILSDELLTKKWKSELDDVKVRLKNMRIELAGSLKNKTNSHDFSHIVRANGMFSFLGITTEQVQALKSQYGIYMEESGRINVAGITMENVSYLTDSIAKVLQSHQ
;
A
#
# COMPACT_ATOMS: atom_id res chain seq x y z
N THR A 1 -8.97 15.04 -6.85
CA THR A 1 -9.37 14.46 -5.56
C THR A 1 -9.65 15.62 -4.61
N PRO A 2 -10.86 15.74 -4.08
CA PRO A 2 -11.17 16.77 -3.08
C PRO A 2 -10.33 16.53 -1.83
N ILE A 3 -10.02 17.63 -1.12
CA ILE A 3 -9.31 17.55 0.15
C ILE A 3 -10.33 17.17 1.23
N MET A 4 -9.97 16.24 2.10
CA MET A 4 -10.79 15.89 3.26
C MET A 4 -11.01 17.12 4.16
N SER A 5 -12.23 17.34 4.63
CA SER A 5 -12.54 18.51 5.44
C SER A 5 -11.80 18.49 6.79
N VAL A 6 -11.54 17.29 7.32
CA VAL A 6 -10.72 17.11 8.52
C VAL A 6 -9.28 17.56 8.32
N VAL A 7 -8.70 17.35 7.11
CA VAL A 7 -7.36 17.83 6.76
C VAL A 7 -7.34 19.36 6.76
N LYS A 8 -8.37 20.00 6.16
CA LYS A 8 -8.48 21.48 6.19
C LYS A 8 -8.56 22.02 7.61
N SER A 9 -9.27 21.35 8.50
CA SER A 9 -9.33 21.72 9.91
C SER A 9 -7.96 21.64 10.60
N ALA A 10 -7.21 20.55 10.32
CA ALA A 10 -5.86 20.35 10.85
C ALA A 10 -4.86 21.39 10.30
N GLU A 11 -4.88 21.65 8.98
CA GLU A 11 -4.03 22.70 8.35
C GLU A 11 -4.26 24.07 9.00
N SER A 12 -5.53 24.46 9.20
CA SER A 12 -5.88 25.74 9.84
C SER A 12 -5.38 25.83 11.28
N HIS A 13 -5.48 24.73 12.04
CA HIS A 13 -4.94 24.65 13.39
C HIS A 13 -3.41 24.80 13.40
N ILE A 14 -2.71 24.03 12.59
CA ILE A 14 -1.25 24.09 12.49
C ILE A 14 -0.79 25.51 12.10
N LEU A 15 -1.44 26.11 11.10
CA LEU A 15 -1.14 27.47 10.67
C LEU A 15 -1.25 28.50 11.80
N SER A 16 -2.27 28.35 12.65
CA SER A 16 -2.53 29.30 13.76
C SER A 16 -1.67 29.05 15.00
N THR A 17 -1.19 27.82 15.21
CA THR A 17 -0.53 27.42 16.48
C THR A 17 0.98 27.19 16.36
N GLN A 18 1.47 26.81 15.17
CA GLN A 18 2.89 26.53 14.96
C GLN A 18 3.73 27.80 15.11
N LYS A 19 4.63 27.83 16.11
CA LYS A 19 5.45 29.01 16.44
C LYS A 19 6.86 28.98 15.88
N SER A 20 7.29 27.87 15.28
CA SER A 20 8.67 27.71 14.81
C SER A 20 8.72 26.88 13.53
N LYS A 21 9.69 27.20 12.67
CA LYS A 21 10.10 26.42 11.50
C LYS A 21 11.50 25.82 11.69
N ALA A 22 11.94 25.69 12.93
CA ALA A 22 13.19 24.98 13.24
C ALA A 22 13.10 23.50 12.82
N TYR A 23 14.25 22.90 12.54
CA TYR A 23 14.30 21.49 12.20
C TYR A 23 13.71 20.60 13.30
N ILE A 24 12.91 19.61 12.90
CA ILE A 24 12.50 18.49 13.76
C ILE A 24 13.63 17.46 13.82
N GLY A 25 13.51 16.47 14.71
CA GLY A 25 14.50 15.39 14.81
C GLY A 25 14.56 14.51 13.56
N LEU A 26 15.66 13.78 13.38
CA LEU A 26 15.86 12.84 12.25
C LEU A 26 14.73 11.82 12.11
N ALA A 27 14.11 11.41 13.21
CA ALA A 27 12.97 10.48 13.21
C ALA A 27 11.66 11.14 12.78
N GLY A 28 11.63 12.46 12.55
CA GLY A 28 10.41 13.19 12.24
C GLY A 28 9.58 13.56 13.47
N ASP A 29 8.30 13.87 13.25
CA ASP A 29 7.35 14.26 14.29
C ASP A 29 7.03 13.08 15.23
N ALA A 30 7.25 13.26 16.54
CA ALA A 30 7.08 12.20 17.52
C ALA A 30 5.60 11.84 17.76
N ILE A 31 4.70 12.83 17.65
CA ILE A 31 3.26 12.63 17.83
C ILE A 31 2.73 11.83 16.64
N TYR A 32 3.12 12.21 15.43
CA TYR A 32 2.82 11.45 14.21
C TYR A 32 3.31 10.00 14.32
N ASN A 33 4.57 9.79 14.66
CA ASN A 33 5.16 8.46 14.76
C ASN A 33 4.41 7.55 15.73
N LYS A 34 4.06 8.06 16.91
CA LYS A 34 3.28 7.33 17.92
C LYS A 34 1.88 6.99 17.42
N ASN A 35 1.20 7.95 16.81
CA ASN A 35 -0.17 7.79 16.36
C ASN A 35 -0.28 6.87 15.14
N ILE A 36 0.65 6.97 14.18
CA ILE A 36 0.66 6.10 13.01
C ILE A 36 1.01 4.65 13.40
N GLN A 37 1.93 4.47 14.36
CA GLN A 37 2.23 3.14 14.91
C GLN A 37 0.98 2.51 15.54
N LYS A 38 0.24 3.27 16.34
CA LYS A 38 -1.03 2.82 16.93
C LYS A 38 -2.09 2.51 15.87
N LEU A 39 -2.21 3.34 14.83
CA LEU A 39 -3.15 3.10 13.73
C LEU A 39 -2.86 1.78 13.01
N ILE A 40 -1.60 1.49 12.75
CA ILE A 40 -1.16 0.29 12.01
C ILE A 40 -1.34 -0.95 12.88
N LEU A 41 -0.82 -0.93 14.11
CA LEU A 41 -0.75 -2.10 14.97
C LEU A 41 -2.01 -2.35 15.82
N GLY A 42 -2.86 -1.32 16.00
CA GLY A 42 -4.02 -1.44 16.89
C GLY A 42 -3.60 -1.74 18.32
N ASP A 43 -4.23 -2.76 18.90
CA ASP A 43 -4.00 -3.17 20.29
C ASP A 43 -2.92 -4.26 20.46
N ILE A 44 -2.17 -4.58 19.37
CA ILE A 44 -1.08 -5.56 19.43
C ILE A 44 0.00 -5.04 20.38
N LYS A 45 0.31 -5.85 21.39
CA LYS A 45 1.31 -5.52 22.40
C LYS A 45 2.68 -6.00 21.96
N ILE A 46 3.53 -5.04 21.59
CA ILE A 46 4.95 -5.25 21.33
C ILE A 46 5.70 -4.44 22.38
N ALA A 47 6.72 -5.01 22.98
CA ALA A 47 7.55 -4.30 23.96
C ALA A 47 8.17 -3.05 23.30
N GLU A 48 8.10 -1.90 23.98
CA GLU A 48 8.53 -0.60 23.44
C GLU A 48 10.01 -0.58 23.05
N ASP A 49 10.82 -1.37 23.72
CA ASP A 49 12.25 -1.56 23.42
C ASP A 49 12.54 -2.44 22.20
N ARG A 50 11.50 -3.02 21.59
CA ARG A 50 11.58 -3.86 20.38
C ARG A 50 11.02 -3.22 19.13
N ILE A 51 10.43 -2.04 19.22
CA ILE A 51 9.78 -1.38 18.10
C ILE A 51 10.19 0.09 18.01
N PHE A 52 10.32 0.58 16.81
CA PHE A 52 10.37 2.02 16.55
C PHE A 52 9.65 2.36 15.25
N THR A 53 9.14 3.58 15.20
CA THR A 53 8.56 4.18 14.00
C THR A 53 9.25 5.50 13.72
N ILE A 54 9.59 5.74 12.46
CA ILE A 54 10.11 7.02 11.99
C ILE A 54 9.24 7.54 10.84
N GLN A 55 9.07 8.83 10.80
CA GLN A 55 8.45 9.51 9.67
C GLN A 55 9.33 9.45 8.43
N THR A 56 8.71 9.30 7.26
CA THR A 56 9.40 9.35 5.95
C THR A 56 8.64 10.25 4.98
N ALA A 57 9.32 10.69 3.92
CA ALA A 57 8.70 11.48 2.83
C ALA A 57 7.81 10.60 1.93
N GLY A 58 6.74 10.04 2.51
CA GLY A 58 5.81 9.09 1.88
C GLY A 58 6.31 7.65 1.91
N GLY A 59 5.44 6.72 1.48
CA GLY A 59 5.71 5.28 1.45
C GLY A 59 6.91 4.89 0.58
N THR A 60 7.11 5.56 -0.55
CA THR A 60 8.27 5.31 -1.44
C THR A 60 9.61 5.50 -0.72
N THR A 61 9.73 6.58 0.06
CA THR A 61 10.95 6.81 0.85
C THR A 61 11.08 5.77 1.96
N SER A 62 9.98 5.35 2.58
CA SER A 62 9.97 4.27 3.56
C SER A 62 10.50 2.95 2.97
N LEU A 63 10.01 2.56 1.80
CA LEU A 63 10.48 1.37 1.07
C LEU A 63 11.96 1.45 0.75
N ARG A 64 12.43 2.61 0.28
CA ARG A 64 13.84 2.82 -0.01
C ARG A 64 14.73 2.72 1.23
N VAL A 65 14.36 3.39 2.33
CA VAL A 65 15.10 3.32 3.60
C VAL A 65 15.18 1.87 4.11
N ALA A 66 14.08 1.13 4.03
CA ALA A 66 14.04 -0.29 4.40
C ALA A 66 14.97 -1.13 3.52
N SER A 67 14.97 -0.88 2.21
CA SER A 67 15.82 -1.60 1.26
C SER A 67 17.31 -1.32 1.49
N GLU A 68 17.68 -0.07 1.75
CA GLU A 68 19.05 0.30 2.13
C GLU A 68 19.47 -0.36 3.45
N LEU A 69 18.58 -0.38 4.46
CA LEU A 69 18.82 -1.08 5.72
C LEU A 69 19.10 -2.57 5.50
N LEU A 70 18.27 -3.24 4.71
CA LEU A 70 18.44 -4.65 4.39
C LEU A 70 19.77 -4.91 3.65
N LYS A 71 20.12 -4.07 2.71
CA LYS A 71 21.38 -4.14 1.98
C LYS A 71 22.61 -3.98 2.90
N GLU A 72 22.53 -3.10 3.90
CA GLU A 72 23.61 -2.91 4.88
C GLU A 72 23.73 -4.10 5.85
N THR A 73 22.62 -4.78 6.17
CA THR A 73 22.62 -5.92 7.09
C THR A 73 23.15 -7.20 6.47
N SER A 74 22.91 -7.42 5.17
CA SER A 74 23.38 -8.59 4.44
C SER A 74 23.61 -8.29 2.96
N LYS A 75 24.85 -8.53 2.49
CA LYS A 75 25.21 -8.33 1.08
C LYS A 75 24.50 -9.26 0.11
N ASN A 76 24.00 -10.39 0.60
CA ASN A 76 23.43 -11.47 -0.23
C ASN A 76 21.91 -11.59 -0.07
N ILE A 77 21.28 -10.69 0.70
CA ILE A 77 19.82 -10.72 0.88
C ILE A 77 19.12 -10.37 -0.43
N ASN A 78 18.07 -11.11 -0.76
CA ASN A 78 17.13 -10.74 -1.82
C ASN A 78 15.85 -10.25 -1.21
N ILE A 79 15.14 -9.36 -1.93
CA ILE A 79 13.76 -9.00 -1.64
C ILE A 79 12.88 -9.68 -2.69
N TRP A 80 11.95 -10.51 -2.26
CA TRP A 80 10.99 -11.17 -3.12
C TRP A 80 9.73 -10.31 -3.23
N VAL A 81 9.31 -10.00 -4.45
CA VAL A 81 8.14 -9.17 -4.76
C VAL A 81 7.10 -9.97 -5.54
N SER A 82 5.83 -9.59 -5.42
CA SER A 82 4.76 -10.22 -6.21
C SER A 82 4.93 -9.94 -7.72
N ASN A 83 4.52 -10.89 -8.55
CA ASN A 83 4.40 -10.67 -9.99
C ASN A 83 2.92 -10.82 -10.40
N PRO A 84 2.26 -9.69 -10.85
CA PRO A 84 2.78 -8.32 -10.90
C PRO A 84 2.87 -7.66 -9.51
N THR A 85 3.62 -6.56 -9.43
CA THR A 85 3.70 -5.70 -8.25
C THR A 85 3.52 -4.23 -8.64
N TRP A 86 3.48 -3.33 -7.66
CA TRP A 86 3.49 -1.90 -7.95
C TRP A 86 4.74 -1.53 -8.76
N SER A 87 4.53 -0.89 -9.92
CA SER A 87 5.58 -0.62 -10.90
C SER A 87 6.81 0.10 -10.34
N ASN A 88 6.65 0.86 -9.25
CA ASN A 88 7.77 1.57 -8.63
C ASN A 88 8.53 0.74 -7.57
N HIS A 89 8.07 -0.46 -7.20
CA HIS A 89 8.86 -1.34 -6.31
C HIS A 89 10.21 -1.66 -6.94
N ILE A 90 10.23 -2.10 -8.20
CA ILE A 90 11.45 -2.49 -8.89
C ILE A 90 12.47 -1.32 -8.97
N PRO A 91 12.12 -0.13 -9.50
CA PRO A 91 13.06 1.00 -9.50
C PRO A 91 13.56 1.42 -8.12
N VAL A 92 12.72 1.32 -7.08
CA VAL A 92 13.14 1.62 -5.70
C VAL A 92 14.19 0.62 -5.23
N LEU A 93 13.99 -0.69 -5.45
CA LEU A 93 14.95 -1.73 -5.08
C LEU A 93 16.26 -1.59 -5.87
N GLU A 94 16.17 -1.42 -7.18
CA GLU A 94 17.33 -1.20 -8.05
C GLU A 94 18.17 0.01 -7.62
N SER A 95 17.51 1.10 -7.21
CA SER A 95 18.18 2.32 -6.75
C SER A 95 19.06 2.13 -5.50
N THR A 96 18.84 1.06 -4.75
CA THR A 96 19.64 0.68 -3.58
C THR A 96 20.68 -0.43 -3.90
N ASN A 97 20.72 -0.89 -5.14
CA ASN A 97 21.53 -2.04 -5.56
C ASN A 97 21.27 -3.30 -4.73
N ILE A 98 20.04 -3.48 -4.21
CA ILE A 98 19.61 -4.73 -3.60
C ILE A 98 19.08 -5.67 -4.66
N HIS A 99 19.39 -6.96 -4.54
CA HIS A 99 18.83 -7.94 -5.45
C HIS A 99 17.37 -8.20 -5.14
N PHE A 100 16.55 -8.33 -6.17
CA PHE A 100 15.16 -8.74 -6.04
C PHE A 100 14.86 -9.97 -6.89
N ARG A 101 13.81 -10.67 -6.53
CA ARG A 101 13.24 -11.80 -7.26
C ARG A 101 11.72 -11.70 -7.20
N GLU A 102 11.05 -12.43 -8.09
CA GLU A 102 9.59 -12.40 -8.17
C GLU A 102 9.00 -13.72 -7.70
N TYR A 103 7.84 -13.64 -7.01
CA TYR A 103 6.99 -14.78 -6.76
C TYR A 103 5.68 -14.64 -7.55
N PRO A 104 5.11 -15.75 -8.08
CA PRO A 104 3.85 -15.70 -8.81
C PRO A 104 2.72 -15.24 -7.87
N TYR A 105 1.90 -14.30 -8.34
CA TYR A 105 0.82 -13.74 -7.52
C TYR A 105 -0.53 -13.74 -8.24
N TYR A 106 -0.57 -13.34 -9.52
CA TYR A 106 -1.83 -13.14 -10.22
C TYR A 106 -1.76 -13.61 -11.66
N ASP A 107 -2.83 -14.27 -12.11
CA ASP A 107 -3.00 -14.67 -13.50
C ASP A 107 -3.88 -13.65 -14.24
N MET A 108 -3.28 -12.94 -15.20
CA MET A 108 -3.97 -11.95 -16.02
C MET A 108 -5.00 -12.56 -16.99
N LYS A 109 -4.90 -13.86 -17.31
CA LYS A 109 -5.83 -14.54 -18.22
C LYS A 109 -7.11 -14.96 -17.52
N THR A 110 -6.99 -15.48 -16.31
CA THR A 110 -8.11 -15.95 -15.52
C THR A 110 -8.61 -14.90 -14.52
N ASN A 111 -7.89 -13.80 -14.33
CA ASN A 111 -8.14 -12.76 -13.35
C ASN A 111 -8.27 -13.31 -11.92
N THR A 112 -7.35 -14.21 -11.53
CA THR A 112 -7.36 -14.88 -10.24
C THR A 112 -6.01 -14.82 -9.54
N LEU A 113 -6.03 -14.92 -8.21
CA LEU A 113 -4.82 -15.09 -7.39
C LEU A 113 -4.21 -16.46 -7.63
N LEU A 114 -2.92 -16.52 -7.90
CA LEU A 114 -2.13 -17.75 -8.06
C LEU A 114 -1.64 -18.29 -6.70
N PHE A 115 -2.55 -18.46 -5.72
CA PHE A 115 -2.20 -18.71 -4.34
C PHE A 115 -1.32 -19.96 -4.16
N ASP A 116 -1.69 -21.10 -4.71
CA ASP A 116 -0.92 -22.35 -4.57
C ASP A 116 0.49 -22.21 -5.17
N ARG A 117 0.61 -21.49 -6.28
CA ARG A 117 1.92 -21.22 -6.90
C ARG A 117 2.76 -20.25 -6.09
N MET A 118 2.11 -19.26 -5.44
CA MET A 118 2.78 -18.37 -4.51
C MET A 118 3.35 -19.16 -3.33
N ILE A 119 2.56 -20.01 -2.69
CA ILE A 119 3.00 -20.87 -1.56
C ILE A 119 4.16 -21.76 -1.98
N ALA A 120 4.02 -22.50 -3.08
CA ALA A 120 5.09 -23.37 -3.58
C ALA A 120 6.39 -22.59 -3.88
N CYS A 121 6.29 -21.34 -4.36
CA CYS A 121 7.46 -20.49 -4.54
C CYS A 121 8.07 -20.09 -3.19
N LEU A 122 7.26 -19.62 -2.23
CA LEU A 122 7.73 -19.21 -0.91
C LEU A 122 8.45 -20.33 -0.15
N GLU A 123 8.04 -21.60 -0.34
CA GLU A 123 8.73 -22.76 0.21
C GLU A 123 10.16 -22.95 -0.32
N THR A 124 10.49 -22.36 -1.45
CA THR A 124 11.84 -22.43 -2.05
C THR A 124 12.72 -21.22 -1.73
N VAL A 125 12.15 -20.15 -1.16
CA VAL A 125 12.89 -18.92 -0.84
C VAL A 125 13.99 -19.21 0.16
N PRO A 126 15.24 -18.73 -0.07
CA PRO A 126 16.33 -18.88 0.87
C PRO A 126 16.03 -18.27 2.24
N LYS A 127 16.46 -18.97 3.31
CA LYS A 127 16.39 -18.47 4.67
C LYS A 127 17.04 -17.08 4.80
N GLY A 128 16.34 -16.17 5.47
CA GLY A 128 16.81 -14.82 5.73
C GLY A 128 16.53 -13.83 4.59
N ASP A 129 16.05 -14.28 3.44
CA ASP A 129 15.52 -13.37 2.41
C ASP A 129 14.25 -12.66 2.90
N ALA A 130 14.03 -11.44 2.39
CA ALA A 130 12.84 -10.67 2.70
C ALA A 130 11.74 -10.91 1.66
N VAL A 131 10.47 -10.96 2.11
CA VAL A 131 9.31 -11.06 1.21
C VAL A 131 8.48 -9.80 1.36
N LEU A 132 8.40 -9.01 0.28
CA LEU A 132 7.59 -7.81 0.22
C LEU A 132 6.15 -8.18 -0.13
N LEU A 133 5.25 -7.88 0.79
CA LEU A 133 3.83 -8.18 0.72
C LEU A 133 3.02 -6.89 0.84
N HIS A 134 1.92 -6.78 0.07
CA HIS A 134 0.98 -5.68 0.25
C HIS A 134 0.01 -6.04 1.38
N ALA A 135 -0.20 -5.13 2.33
CA ALA A 135 -1.09 -5.37 3.47
C ALA A 135 -2.55 -5.59 3.04
N CYS A 136 -3.00 -4.78 2.09
CA CYS A 136 -4.34 -4.80 1.50
C CYS A 136 -4.36 -4.03 0.17
N CYS A 137 -5.45 -4.19 -0.60
CA CYS A 137 -5.67 -3.46 -1.87
C CYS A 137 -4.47 -3.61 -2.81
N HIS A 138 -4.02 -4.83 -3.04
CA HIS A 138 -2.82 -5.13 -3.81
C HIS A 138 -2.74 -4.31 -5.11
N ASN A 139 -1.68 -3.57 -5.28
CA ASN A 139 -1.44 -2.79 -6.49
C ASN A 139 -0.48 -3.56 -7.43
N PRO A 140 -0.91 -3.95 -8.64
CA PRO A 140 -2.01 -3.38 -9.45
C PRO A 140 -3.33 -4.17 -9.46
N THR A 141 -3.41 -5.35 -8.85
CA THR A 141 -4.47 -6.32 -9.11
C THR A 141 -5.77 -6.04 -8.36
N GLY A 142 -5.70 -5.40 -7.19
CA GLY A 142 -6.81 -5.29 -6.25
C GLY A 142 -7.20 -6.61 -5.56
N MET A 143 -6.54 -7.71 -5.91
CA MET A 143 -6.84 -9.03 -5.32
C MET A 143 -5.94 -9.27 -4.10
N ASP A 144 -6.57 -9.52 -2.97
CA ASP A 144 -5.89 -9.78 -1.70
C ASP A 144 -6.10 -11.22 -1.27
N PRO A 145 -5.13 -11.88 -0.60
CA PRO A 145 -5.34 -13.16 0.05
C PRO A 145 -6.40 -13.06 1.15
N THR A 146 -7.16 -14.12 1.34
CA THR A 146 -8.09 -14.24 2.48
C THR A 146 -7.31 -14.36 3.80
N LEU A 147 -7.99 -14.18 4.94
CA LEU A 147 -7.33 -14.30 6.24
C LEU A 147 -6.78 -15.72 6.46
N GLU A 148 -7.45 -16.75 5.95
CA GLU A 148 -6.95 -18.14 6.03
C GLU A 148 -5.69 -18.31 5.16
N GLN A 149 -5.68 -17.75 3.96
CA GLN A 149 -4.49 -17.73 3.10
C GLN A 149 -3.34 -16.96 3.74
N TRP A 150 -3.62 -15.85 4.45
CA TRP A 150 -2.59 -15.14 5.21
C TRP A 150 -1.98 -16.00 6.33
N LYS A 151 -2.77 -16.82 7.03
CA LYS A 151 -2.25 -17.77 8.02
C LYS A 151 -1.29 -18.78 7.39
N GLU A 152 -1.61 -19.27 6.20
CA GLU A 152 -0.75 -20.20 5.46
C GLU A 152 0.55 -19.53 5.00
N ILE A 153 0.48 -18.31 4.44
CA ILE A 153 1.67 -17.50 4.11
C ILE A 153 2.57 -17.35 5.34
N ILE A 154 2.00 -17.02 6.50
CA ILE A 154 2.74 -16.85 7.75
C ILE A 154 3.42 -18.15 8.17
N GLN A 155 2.73 -19.30 8.08
CA GLN A 155 3.31 -20.60 8.41
C GLN A 155 4.53 -20.93 7.54
N VAL A 156 4.39 -20.74 6.22
CA VAL A 156 5.50 -20.98 5.28
C VAL A 156 6.65 -20.02 5.57
N MET A 157 6.38 -18.73 5.73
CA MET A 157 7.44 -17.75 6.01
C MET A 157 8.16 -18.03 7.34
N LYS A 158 7.44 -18.49 8.38
CA LYS A 158 8.06 -18.89 9.66
C LYS A 158 8.91 -20.15 9.49
N SER A 159 8.42 -21.18 8.81
CA SER A 159 9.15 -22.44 8.58
C SER A 159 10.43 -22.23 7.77
N ARG A 160 10.43 -21.24 6.87
CA ARG A 160 11.56 -20.87 6.02
C ARG A 160 12.44 -19.76 6.62
N GLU A 161 12.08 -19.26 7.81
CA GLU A 161 12.78 -18.14 8.48
C GLU A 161 12.95 -16.92 7.55
N LEU A 162 11.87 -16.55 6.84
CA LEU A 162 11.83 -15.39 5.96
C LEU A 162 11.50 -14.13 6.74
N LEU A 163 12.03 -12.99 6.29
CA LEU A 163 11.73 -11.68 6.88
C LEU A 163 10.51 -11.05 6.20
N PRO A 164 9.39 -10.84 6.91
CA PRO A 164 8.28 -10.11 6.34
C PRO A 164 8.60 -8.63 6.18
N PHE A 165 8.30 -8.11 4.97
CA PHE A 165 8.36 -6.71 4.63
C PHE A 165 7.01 -6.30 4.07
N ILE A 166 6.27 -5.45 4.77
CA ILE A 166 4.88 -5.10 4.44
C ILE A 166 4.82 -3.69 3.86
N ASP A 167 4.19 -3.56 2.68
CA ASP A 167 3.76 -2.28 2.11
C ASP A 167 2.30 -2.04 2.48
N ASN A 168 2.06 -1.03 3.34
CA ASN A 168 0.74 -0.62 3.82
C ASN A 168 0.36 0.77 3.29
N ALA A 169 -0.03 0.85 2.02
CA ALA A 169 -0.34 2.11 1.36
C ALA A 169 -1.86 2.43 1.29
N TYR A 170 -2.73 1.46 1.58
CA TYR A 170 -4.17 1.55 1.27
C TYR A 170 -5.10 1.22 2.45
N GLN A 171 -4.60 1.16 3.67
CA GLN A 171 -5.40 0.84 4.87
C GLN A 171 -6.64 1.74 4.98
N GLY A 172 -7.81 1.12 5.08
CA GLY A 172 -9.11 1.78 5.16
C GLY A 172 -9.84 1.90 3.82
N LEU A 173 -9.26 1.42 2.70
CA LEU A 173 -9.86 1.54 1.37
C LEU A 173 -10.46 0.23 0.80
N ALA A 174 -10.35 -0.89 1.52
CA ALA A 174 -10.99 -2.15 1.16
C ALA A 174 -12.23 -2.43 1.99
N ASN A 175 -12.05 -2.90 3.21
CA ASN A 175 -13.14 -3.34 4.10
C ASN A 175 -13.30 -2.44 5.32
N GLY A 176 -12.25 -1.79 5.76
CA GLY A 176 -12.20 -0.90 6.92
C GLY A 176 -10.79 -0.77 7.45
N LEU A 177 -10.58 0.17 8.37
CA LEU A 177 -9.26 0.44 8.93
C LEU A 177 -8.66 -0.75 9.67
N ASP A 178 -9.49 -1.48 10.43
CA ASP A 178 -9.05 -2.61 11.25
C ASP A 178 -9.02 -3.90 10.44
N GLU A 179 -9.99 -4.09 9.56
CA GLU A 179 -10.07 -5.23 8.65
C GLU A 179 -8.88 -5.25 7.69
N ASP A 180 -8.53 -4.10 7.11
CA ASP A 180 -7.43 -3.96 6.16
C ASP A 180 -6.05 -4.12 6.83
N ALA A 181 -5.97 -3.89 8.14
CA ALA A 181 -4.76 -4.11 8.93
C ALA A 181 -4.67 -5.53 9.54
N SER A 182 -5.70 -6.36 9.41
CA SER A 182 -5.78 -7.65 10.11
C SER A 182 -4.61 -8.59 9.78
N ALA A 183 -4.27 -8.71 8.51
CA ALA A 183 -3.14 -9.53 8.05
C ALA A 183 -1.79 -9.02 8.57
N LEU A 184 -1.57 -7.71 8.47
CA LEU A 184 -0.37 -7.04 9.01
C LEU A 184 -0.26 -7.25 10.52
N ARG A 185 -1.35 -7.09 11.24
CA ARG A 185 -1.40 -7.28 12.70
C ARG A 185 -1.16 -8.74 13.08
N LEU A 186 -1.71 -9.68 12.32
CA LEU A 186 -1.42 -11.10 12.52
C LEU A 186 0.07 -11.38 12.33
N MET A 187 0.71 -10.83 11.29
CA MET A 187 2.16 -10.94 11.11
C MET A 187 2.93 -10.31 12.28
N ALA A 188 2.51 -9.13 12.75
CA ALA A 188 3.17 -8.46 13.86
C ALA A 188 3.09 -9.25 15.20
N SER A 189 2.06 -10.09 15.37
CA SER A 189 1.95 -11.00 16.52
C SER A 189 2.76 -12.28 16.37
N GLU A 190 3.05 -12.73 15.15
CA GLU A 190 3.65 -14.01 14.84
C GLU A 190 5.16 -13.95 14.58
N PHE A 191 5.69 -12.79 14.19
CA PHE A 191 7.10 -12.63 13.86
C PHE A 191 7.84 -11.78 14.91
N ASN A 192 9.07 -12.21 15.21
CA ASN A 192 9.95 -11.45 16.08
C ASN A 192 10.60 -10.25 15.37
N GLU A 193 10.66 -10.27 14.05
CA GLU A 193 11.24 -9.22 13.20
C GLU A 193 10.30 -8.95 12.03
N LEU A 194 9.98 -7.68 11.80
CA LEU A 194 9.05 -7.26 10.76
C LEU A 194 9.35 -5.83 10.33
N ILE A 195 9.32 -5.57 9.04
CA ILE A 195 9.44 -4.23 8.45
C ILE A 195 8.08 -3.82 7.88
N ILE A 196 7.62 -2.62 8.21
CA ILE A 196 6.36 -2.07 7.71
C ILE A 196 6.63 -0.70 7.10
N SER A 197 6.39 -0.57 5.80
CA SER A 197 6.32 0.70 5.09
C SER A 197 4.87 1.16 5.03
N SER A 198 4.57 2.36 5.49
CA SER A 198 3.21 2.90 5.45
C SER A 198 3.14 4.27 4.78
N SER A 199 1.96 4.60 4.24
CA SER A 199 1.73 5.84 3.51
C SER A 199 0.39 6.46 3.87
N CYS A 200 0.38 7.77 4.14
CA CYS A 200 -0.83 8.57 4.33
C CYS A 200 -1.31 9.23 3.03
N SER A 201 -0.72 8.89 1.88
CA SER A 201 -1.09 9.51 0.60
C SER A 201 -2.54 9.27 0.22
N LYS A 202 -3.08 8.06 0.51
CA LYS A 202 -4.43 7.69 0.07
C LYS A 202 -5.45 7.84 1.17
N ASN A 203 -5.22 7.27 2.35
CA ASN A 203 -6.20 7.27 3.45
C ASN A 203 -6.36 8.62 4.16
N PHE A 204 -5.43 9.56 4.01
CA PHE A 204 -5.59 10.97 4.39
C PHE A 204 -5.70 11.91 3.19
N GLY A 205 -5.56 11.41 1.95
CA GLY A 205 -5.58 12.23 0.75
C GLY A 205 -4.38 13.19 0.60
N LEU A 206 -3.30 12.97 1.35
CA LEU A 206 -2.11 13.82 1.43
C LEU A 206 -1.05 13.44 0.38
N TYR A 207 -1.45 13.36 -0.89
CA TYR A 207 -0.56 12.93 -1.98
C TYR A 207 0.65 13.85 -2.17
N ARG A 208 0.46 15.16 -2.01
CA ARG A 208 1.47 16.20 -2.26
C ARG A 208 2.38 16.42 -1.06
N ASP A 209 1.89 16.16 0.15
CA ASP A 209 2.56 16.46 1.42
C ASP A 209 3.63 15.46 1.77
N ARG A 210 3.67 14.33 1.04
CA ARG A 210 4.70 13.30 1.17
C ARG A 210 4.80 12.75 2.61
N VAL A 211 3.71 12.20 3.11
CA VAL A 211 3.59 11.65 4.47
C VAL A 211 3.59 10.13 4.45
N GLY A 212 4.52 9.53 5.17
CA GLY A 212 4.64 8.08 5.36
C GLY A 212 5.46 7.77 6.60
N ALA A 213 5.60 6.49 6.89
CA ALA A 213 6.39 6.02 8.02
C ALA A 213 7.05 4.67 7.73
N LEU A 214 8.19 4.45 8.35
CA LEU A 214 8.84 3.15 8.48
C LEU A 214 8.71 2.69 9.92
N THR A 215 8.03 1.56 10.14
CA THR A 215 7.95 0.88 11.43
C THR A 215 8.75 -0.40 11.37
N VAL A 216 9.63 -0.63 12.34
CA VAL A 216 10.45 -1.83 12.42
C VAL A 216 10.26 -2.48 13.78
N ILE A 217 9.92 -3.77 13.76
CA ILE A 217 9.90 -4.64 14.93
C ILE A 217 11.18 -5.46 14.90
N THR A 218 11.87 -5.54 16.03
CA THR A 218 13.15 -6.24 16.19
C THR A 218 13.03 -7.29 17.29
N LYS A 219 13.95 -8.26 17.28
CA LYS A 219 13.87 -9.39 18.23
C LYS A 219 14.16 -9.01 19.67
N ASN A 220 14.91 -7.94 19.94
CA ASN A 220 15.28 -7.46 21.27
C ASN A 220 15.74 -6.00 21.26
N GLU A 221 15.94 -5.43 22.44
CA GLU A 221 16.36 -4.04 22.66
C GLU A 221 17.69 -3.67 21.98
N ASP A 222 18.70 -4.55 22.03
CA ASP A 222 20.02 -4.30 21.42
C ASP A 222 19.91 -4.20 19.90
N SER A 223 19.17 -5.13 19.29
CA SER A 223 18.84 -5.07 17.86
C SER A 223 18.07 -3.81 17.50
N ASN A 224 17.11 -3.39 18.33
CA ASN A 224 16.33 -2.18 18.13
C ASN A 224 17.23 -0.93 18.09
N LYS A 225 18.09 -0.76 19.10
CA LYS A 225 19.01 0.38 19.17
C LYS A 225 19.93 0.45 17.95
N LYS A 226 20.51 -0.68 17.55
CA LYS A 226 21.39 -0.77 16.37
C LYS A 226 20.64 -0.47 15.08
N THR A 227 19.51 -1.11 14.87
CA THR A 227 18.68 -0.93 13.67
C THR A 227 18.20 0.51 13.54
N LYS A 228 17.67 1.08 14.63
CA LYS A 228 17.21 2.48 14.66
C LYS A 228 18.35 3.46 14.33
N SER A 229 19.55 3.24 14.90
CA SER A 229 20.72 4.07 14.62
C SER A 229 21.09 4.04 13.14
N ASN A 230 21.12 2.86 12.51
CA ASN A 230 21.41 2.71 11.09
C ASN A 230 20.32 3.37 10.22
N VAL A 231 19.05 3.16 10.54
CA VAL A 231 17.94 3.82 9.83
C VAL A 231 18.06 5.35 9.88
N LEU A 232 18.36 5.92 11.05
CA LEU A 232 18.53 7.37 11.19
C LEU A 232 19.75 7.89 10.40
N LYS A 233 20.82 7.11 10.30
CA LYS A 233 21.97 7.43 9.44
C LYS A 233 21.57 7.45 7.96
N ILE A 234 20.82 6.46 7.50
CA ILE A 234 20.29 6.40 6.12
C ILE A 234 19.41 7.62 5.83
N VAL A 235 18.44 7.90 6.70
CA VAL A 235 17.55 9.06 6.55
C VAL A 235 18.32 10.38 6.47
N ARG A 236 19.34 10.54 7.32
CA ARG A 236 20.18 11.74 7.34
C ARG A 236 20.90 11.97 6.01
N THR A 237 21.37 10.91 5.36
CA THR A 237 22.06 11.02 4.07
C THR A 237 21.11 11.23 2.89
N MET A 238 19.84 10.82 3.02
CA MET A 238 18.83 10.98 1.96
C MET A 238 18.23 12.39 1.89
N GLY A 239 17.96 13.04 3.04
CA GLY A 239 17.27 14.32 3.03
C GLY A 239 17.29 15.03 4.39
N SER A 240 18.16 14.62 5.30
CA SER A 240 18.30 15.12 6.68
C SER A 240 17.06 14.83 7.52
N VAL A 241 15.95 15.53 7.30
CA VAL A 241 14.69 15.40 8.03
C VAL A 241 13.53 15.28 7.05
N PRO A 242 12.45 14.59 7.41
CA PRO A 242 11.26 14.50 6.56
C PRO A 242 10.46 15.81 6.56
N PRO A 243 9.55 16.02 5.57
CA PRO A 243 8.65 17.16 5.51
C PRO A 243 7.71 17.21 6.72
N ASP A 244 7.62 18.35 7.38
CA ASP A 244 6.90 18.52 8.65
C ASP A 244 5.37 18.59 8.48
N HIS A 245 4.88 19.49 7.61
CA HIS A 245 3.49 19.95 7.63
C HIS A 245 2.44 18.85 7.56
N GLY A 246 2.55 17.95 6.59
CA GLY A 246 1.57 16.88 6.42
C GLY A 246 1.56 15.88 7.59
N ALA A 247 2.74 15.57 8.16
CA ALA A 247 2.83 14.69 9.31
C ALA A 247 2.24 15.34 10.56
N ALA A 248 2.48 16.64 10.78
CA ALA A 248 1.86 17.41 11.86
C ALA A 248 0.32 17.38 11.75
N CYS A 249 -0.23 17.55 10.53
CA CYS A 249 -1.68 17.43 10.30
C CYS A 249 -2.21 16.05 10.68
N VAL A 250 -1.57 14.97 10.23
CA VAL A 250 -1.97 13.60 10.58
C VAL A 250 -1.84 13.35 12.08
N GLY A 251 -0.72 13.77 12.68
CA GLY A 251 -0.49 13.66 14.12
C GLY A 251 -1.58 14.36 14.93
N TYR A 252 -1.97 15.56 14.53
CA TYR A 252 -3.04 16.32 15.15
C TYR A 252 -4.40 15.63 15.00
N ILE A 253 -4.78 15.21 13.79
CA ILE A 253 -6.04 14.49 13.53
C ILE A 253 -6.15 13.25 14.42
N LEU A 254 -5.10 12.44 14.48
CA LEU A 254 -5.11 11.18 15.25
C LEU A 254 -4.97 11.37 16.76
N SER A 255 -4.61 12.57 17.23
CA SER A 255 -4.55 12.92 18.66
C SER A 255 -5.87 13.42 19.22
N ASP A 256 -6.80 13.83 18.36
CA ASP A 256 -8.10 14.36 18.72
C ASP A 256 -9.21 13.35 18.37
N GLU A 257 -10.01 12.95 19.34
CA GLU A 257 -11.05 11.92 19.14
C GLU A 257 -12.14 12.36 18.14
N LEU A 258 -12.53 13.65 18.15
CA LEU A 258 -13.56 14.17 17.24
C LEU A 258 -13.03 14.24 15.80
N LEU A 259 -11.79 14.71 15.63
CA LEU A 259 -11.15 14.75 14.31
C LEU A 259 -10.87 13.33 13.79
N THR A 260 -10.43 12.41 14.64
CA THR A 260 -10.26 11.00 14.28
C THR A 260 -11.58 10.38 13.82
N LYS A 261 -12.68 10.61 14.54
CA LYS A 261 -14.01 10.12 14.16
C LYS A 261 -14.46 10.71 12.83
N LYS A 262 -14.25 12.01 12.61
CA LYS A 262 -14.57 12.69 11.36
C LYS A 262 -13.74 12.13 10.21
N TRP A 263 -12.45 11.95 10.39
CA TRP A 263 -11.56 11.35 9.39
C TRP A 263 -12.02 9.92 9.01
N LYS A 264 -12.34 9.09 10.01
CA LYS A 264 -12.86 7.73 9.77
C LYS A 264 -14.13 7.76 8.91
N SER A 265 -15.05 8.69 9.19
CA SER A 265 -16.27 8.85 8.39
C SER A 265 -15.97 9.28 6.95
N GLU A 266 -15.13 10.29 6.74
CA GLU A 266 -14.75 10.75 5.40
C GLU A 266 -14.00 9.65 4.61
N LEU A 267 -13.18 8.83 5.27
CA LEU A 267 -12.50 7.69 4.64
C LEU A 267 -13.49 6.57 4.28
N ASP A 268 -14.49 6.33 5.14
CA ASP A 268 -15.56 5.35 4.87
C ASP A 268 -16.38 5.73 3.63
N ASP A 269 -16.70 7.00 3.46
CA ASP A 269 -17.36 7.53 2.26
C ASP A 269 -16.54 7.23 0.98
N VAL A 270 -15.22 7.39 1.04
CA VAL A 270 -14.32 7.04 -0.08
C VAL A 270 -14.36 5.54 -0.36
N LYS A 271 -14.29 4.69 0.66
CA LYS A 271 -14.38 3.22 0.56
C LYS A 271 -15.70 2.80 -0.09
N VAL A 272 -16.83 3.31 0.41
CA VAL A 272 -18.17 3.02 -0.13
C VAL A 272 -18.26 3.44 -1.60
N ARG A 273 -17.78 4.62 -1.93
CA ARG A 273 -17.74 5.11 -3.32
C ARG A 273 -16.95 4.18 -4.24
N LEU A 274 -15.75 3.72 -3.80
CA LEU A 274 -14.94 2.79 -4.59
C LEU A 274 -15.68 1.47 -4.85
N LYS A 275 -16.32 0.90 -3.83
CA LYS A 275 -17.12 -0.33 -3.95
C LYS A 275 -18.30 -0.14 -4.92
N ASN A 276 -19.03 0.95 -4.81
CA ASN A 276 -20.15 1.25 -5.69
C ASN A 276 -19.70 1.41 -7.16
N MET A 277 -18.56 2.09 -7.39
CA MET A 277 -18.03 2.25 -8.75
C MET A 277 -17.57 0.92 -9.37
N ARG A 278 -17.06 -0.02 -8.57
CA ARG A 278 -16.73 -1.38 -9.03
C ARG A 278 -17.96 -2.15 -9.47
N ILE A 279 -19.04 -2.09 -8.66
CA ILE A 279 -20.32 -2.75 -8.97
C ILE A 279 -20.91 -2.16 -10.24
N GLU A 280 -20.96 -0.83 -10.34
CA GLU A 280 -21.51 -0.12 -11.51
C GLU A 280 -20.70 -0.44 -12.78
N LEU A 281 -19.38 -0.37 -12.71
CA LEU A 281 -18.50 -0.69 -13.84
C LEU A 281 -18.71 -2.13 -14.34
N ALA A 282 -18.65 -3.09 -13.44
CA ALA A 282 -18.79 -4.50 -13.78
C ALA A 282 -20.20 -4.82 -14.30
N GLY A 283 -21.23 -4.28 -13.66
CA GLY A 283 -22.63 -4.45 -14.08
C GLY A 283 -22.91 -3.86 -15.46
N SER A 284 -22.41 -2.64 -15.70
CA SER A 284 -22.56 -1.96 -16.99
C SER A 284 -21.81 -2.70 -18.12
N LEU A 285 -20.57 -3.17 -17.85
CA LEU A 285 -19.81 -3.97 -18.80
C LEU A 285 -20.52 -5.30 -19.12
N LYS A 286 -20.98 -6.03 -18.09
CA LYS A 286 -21.71 -7.29 -18.26
C LYS A 286 -22.93 -7.11 -19.16
N ASN A 287 -23.69 -6.04 -18.98
CA ASN A 287 -24.91 -5.75 -19.77
C ASN A 287 -24.58 -5.41 -21.24
N LYS A 288 -23.41 -4.86 -21.52
CA LYS A 288 -23.00 -4.39 -22.86
C LYS A 288 -22.15 -5.40 -23.64
N THR A 289 -21.62 -6.42 -22.99
CA THR A 289 -20.64 -7.36 -23.59
C THR A 289 -21.07 -8.82 -23.40
N ASN A 290 -22.08 -9.28 -23.95
CA ASN A 290 -22.82 -10.56 -23.81
C ASN A 290 -22.04 -11.83 -23.38
N SER A 291 -20.72 -11.85 -23.27
CA SER A 291 -19.91 -13.05 -23.02
C SER A 291 -18.71 -12.87 -22.09
N HIS A 292 -18.38 -11.64 -21.65
CA HIS A 292 -17.18 -11.41 -20.83
C HIS A 292 -17.55 -11.37 -19.31
N ASP A 293 -16.79 -12.10 -18.52
CA ASP A 293 -16.93 -12.07 -17.06
C ASP A 293 -16.07 -10.97 -16.44
N PHE A 294 -16.71 -9.93 -15.93
CA PHE A 294 -16.07 -8.83 -15.18
C PHE A 294 -16.25 -8.94 -13.66
N SER A 295 -16.69 -10.10 -13.15
CA SER A 295 -16.93 -10.30 -11.72
C SER A 295 -15.67 -10.10 -10.86
N HIS A 296 -14.49 -10.31 -11.43
CA HIS A 296 -13.21 -10.05 -10.78
C HIS A 296 -13.05 -8.57 -10.36
N ILE A 297 -13.64 -7.62 -11.09
CA ILE A 297 -13.63 -6.20 -10.73
C ILE A 297 -14.35 -5.96 -9.40
N VAL A 298 -15.46 -6.68 -9.16
CA VAL A 298 -16.24 -6.56 -7.91
C VAL A 298 -15.52 -7.25 -6.75
N ARG A 299 -14.83 -8.37 -7.01
CA ARG A 299 -14.06 -9.10 -5.99
C ARG A 299 -12.78 -8.36 -5.55
N ALA A 300 -12.26 -7.50 -6.42
CA ALA A 300 -11.04 -6.75 -6.15
C ALA A 300 -11.28 -5.58 -5.18
N ASN A 301 -10.26 -5.20 -4.43
CA ASN A 301 -10.28 -4.15 -3.42
C ASN A 301 -9.49 -2.90 -3.84
N GLY A 302 -9.77 -1.77 -3.19
CA GLY A 302 -9.00 -0.55 -3.31
C GLY A 302 -9.20 0.19 -4.63
N MET A 303 -8.18 0.93 -5.06
CA MET A 303 -8.27 1.89 -6.15
C MET A 303 -8.03 1.29 -7.53
N PHE A 304 -7.40 0.10 -7.63
CA PHE A 304 -6.98 -0.46 -8.91
C PHE A 304 -7.65 -1.79 -9.23
N SER A 305 -7.78 -2.06 -10.51
CA SER A 305 -8.20 -3.36 -11.05
C SER A 305 -7.64 -3.51 -12.47
N PHE A 306 -7.52 -4.74 -12.94
CA PHE A 306 -7.37 -5.00 -14.37
C PHE A 306 -8.74 -5.10 -15.03
N LEU A 307 -8.84 -4.66 -16.29
CA LEU A 307 -10.03 -4.88 -17.11
C LEU A 307 -10.09 -6.28 -17.72
N GLY A 308 -8.95 -6.98 -17.82
CA GLY A 308 -8.87 -8.26 -18.52
C GLY A 308 -8.96 -8.11 -20.04
N ILE A 309 -8.45 -7.02 -20.58
CA ILE A 309 -8.38 -6.71 -22.02
C ILE A 309 -6.94 -6.72 -22.50
N THR A 310 -6.74 -6.90 -23.84
CA THR A 310 -5.40 -6.97 -24.43
C THR A 310 -4.77 -5.59 -24.63
N THR A 311 -3.46 -5.56 -24.86
CA THR A 311 -2.73 -4.32 -25.17
C THR A 311 -3.26 -3.65 -26.44
N GLU A 312 -3.62 -4.42 -27.45
CA GLU A 312 -4.22 -3.92 -28.71
C GLU A 312 -5.56 -3.23 -28.43
N GLN A 313 -6.38 -3.82 -27.57
CA GLN A 313 -7.65 -3.23 -27.15
C GLN A 313 -7.44 -1.95 -26.33
N VAL A 314 -6.43 -1.88 -25.47
CA VAL A 314 -6.02 -0.66 -24.77
C VAL A 314 -5.59 0.43 -25.76
N GLN A 315 -4.80 0.10 -26.78
CA GLN A 315 -4.39 1.06 -27.82
C GLN A 315 -5.59 1.53 -28.68
N ALA A 316 -6.56 0.66 -28.96
CA ALA A 316 -7.80 1.04 -29.64
C ALA A 316 -8.63 2.01 -28.78
N LEU A 317 -8.77 1.76 -27.47
CA LEU A 317 -9.44 2.69 -26.54
C LEU A 317 -8.78 4.07 -26.55
N LYS A 318 -7.46 4.12 -26.54
CA LYS A 318 -6.68 5.35 -26.57
C LYS A 318 -6.87 6.12 -27.89
N SER A 319 -6.69 5.45 -29.03
CA SER A 319 -6.67 6.09 -30.35
C SER A 319 -8.06 6.48 -30.85
N GLN A 320 -9.10 5.66 -30.58
CA GLN A 320 -10.44 5.86 -31.13
C GLN A 320 -11.38 6.61 -30.15
N TYR A 321 -11.15 6.46 -28.83
CA TYR A 321 -12.05 7.00 -27.81
C TYR A 321 -11.40 7.96 -26.83
N GLY A 322 -10.08 8.23 -26.94
CA GLY A 322 -9.38 9.13 -26.04
C GLY A 322 -9.33 8.65 -24.58
N ILE A 323 -9.47 7.33 -24.36
CA ILE A 323 -9.44 6.71 -23.03
C ILE A 323 -8.01 6.24 -22.76
N TYR A 324 -7.38 6.83 -21.75
CA TYR A 324 -5.98 6.57 -21.40
C TYR A 324 -5.92 5.67 -20.16
N MET A 325 -5.22 4.56 -20.28
CA MET A 325 -4.89 3.63 -19.21
C MET A 325 -3.53 2.99 -19.44
N GLU A 326 -3.03 2.23 -18.47
CA GLU A 326 -1.79 1.47 -18.69
C GLU A 326 -1.98 0.36 -19.74
N GLU A 327 -0.93 0.04 -20.47
CA GLU A 327 -0.94 -1.00 -21.51
C GLU A 327 -1.33 -2.40 -20.99
N SER A 328 -1.13 -2.63 -19.70
CA SER A 328 -1.59 -3.83 -19.00
C SER A 328 -3.11 -3.94 -18.84
N GLY A 329 -3.87 -2.91 -19.22
CA GLY A 329 -5.31 -2.83 -18.95
C GLY A 329 -5.66 -2.48 -17.49
N ARG A 330 -4.68 -1.99 -16.69
CA ARG A 330 -4.94 -1.50 -15.33
C ARG A 330 -5.74 -0.21 -15.36
N ILE A 331 -6.81 -0.18 -14.58
CA ILE A 331 -7.65 1.01 -14.37
C ILE A 331 -7.54 1.54 -12.96
N ASN A 332 -7.76 2.85 -12.81
CA ASN A 332 -7.96 3.49 -11.51
C ASN A 332 -9.46 3.72 -11.29
N VAL A 333 -10.09 2.88 -10.48
CA VAL A 333 -11.52 2.95 -10.16
C VAL A 333 -11.89 4.28 -9.51
N ALA A 334 -10.96 4.92 -8.77
CA ALA A 334 -11.21 6.22 -8.17
C ALA A 334 -11.42 7.36 -9.20
N GLY A 335 -10.95 7.17 -10.44
CA GLY A 335 -11.18 8.10 -11.55
C GLY A 335 -12.52 7.90 -12.26
N ILE A 336 -13.26 6.83 -11.95
CA ILE A 336 -14.57 6.55 -12.53
C ILE A 336 -15.64 7.30 -11.72
N THR A 337 -16.61 7.88 -12.43
CA THR A 337 -17.73 8.62 -11.86
C THR A 337 -19.03 8.21 -12.56
N MET A 338 -20.19 8.54 -11.98
CA MET A 338 -21.49 8.31 -12.62
C MET A 338 -21.63 9.07 -13.96
N GLU A 339 -20.86 10.14 -14.15
CA GLU A 339 -20.87 10.95 -15.39
C GLU A 339 -20.07 10.28 -16.51
N ASN A 340 -18.97 9.56 -16.19
CA ASN A 340 -18.07 9.00 -17.21
C ASN A 340 -18.19 7.48 -17.39
N VAL A 341 -18.82 6.75 -16.48
CA VAL A 341 -18.90 5.28 -16.52
C VAL A 341 -19.63 4.76 -17.76
N SER A 342 -20.69 5.45 -18.21
CA SER A 342 -21.42 5.04 -19.43
C SER A 342 -20.53 5.14 -20.65
N TYR A 343 -19.85 6.28 -20.84
CA TYR A 343 -18.92 6.47 -21.97
C TYR A 343 -17.78 5.44 -21.96
N LEU A 344 -17.18 5.19 -20.78
CA LEU A 344 -16.13 4.20 -20.59
C LEU A 344 -16.60 2.80 -21.00
N THR A 345 -17.74 2.37 -20.51
CA THR A 345 -18.27 1.00 -20.74
C THR A 345 -18.77 0.81 -22.18
N ASP A 346 -19.36 1.84 -22.81
CA ASP A 346 -19.75 1.82 -24.22
C ASP A 346 -18.52 1.67 -25.13
N SER A 347 -17.46 2.42 -24.83
CA SER A 347 -16.23 2.36 -25.60
C SER A 347 -15.53 1.01 -25.47
N ILE A 348 -15.45 0.45 -24.25
CA ILE A 348 -14.90 -0.88 -23.99
C ILE A 348 -15.71 -1.94 -24.76
N ALA A 349 -17.04 -1.90 -24.68
CA ALA A 349 -17.89 -2.87 -25.37
C ALA A 349 -17.68 -2.85 -26.90
N LYS A 350 -17.58 -1.67 -27.51
CA LYS A 350 -17.30 -1.53 -28.94
C LYS A 350 -15.94 -2.10 -29.34
N VAL A 351 -14.91 -1.83 -28.55
CA VAL A 351 -13.57 -2.37 -28.82
C VAL A 351 -13.55 -3.88 -28.68
N LEU A 352 -14.21 -4.45 -27.67
CA LEU A 352 -14.32 -5.91 -27.50
C LEU A 352 -15.06 -6.58 -28.65
N GLN A 353 -16.09 -5.94 -29.23
CA GLN A 353 -16.81 -6.46 -30.39
C GLN A 353 -16.01 -6.40 -31.70
N SER A 354 -15.17 -5.38 -31.87
CA SER A 354 -14.39 -5.19 -33.11
C SER A 354 -13.10 -6.01 -33.15
N HIS A 355 -12.70 -6.63 -32.03
CA HIS A 355 -11.47 -7.43 -31.91
C HIS A 355 -11.76 -8.88 -31.48
N GLN A 356 -13.00 -9.36 -31.72
CA GLN A 356 -13.34 -10.78 -31.71
C GLN A 356 -12.98 -11.38 -33.07
#